data_0b4a2599d463227e3392ab07c49a1ae0
#
_entry.id   0b4a2599d463227e3392ab07c49a1ae0
#
_cell.length_a   1.000
_cell.length_b   1.000
_cell.length_c   1.000
_cell.angle_alpha   90.00
_cell.angle_beta   90.00
_cell.angle_gamma   90.00
#
_symmetry.space_group_name_H-M   'P 1'
#
loop_
_entity.id
_entity.type
_entity.pdbx_description
1 polymer ?
#
loop_
_entity_poly.entity_id
_entity_poly.type
_entity_poly.pdbx_seq_one_letter_code
_entity_poly.pdbx_strand_id
1 'polypeptide(L)'
;RALSSSRAKTFVMYASSRDADMRYLTRFTTSDPFVYFNNGNGKGTIIVSQMEALRASRESPSAVMTRTQAGLPDILKSEKNPLRATARMIAGQAGKTVMVPPHFPVALARALEEYCMVVVDHGTVQTMRAKKSRAEITTMKRVQGFTQAAMEQAVTLIRKSTVKKGILHLKGKPLTSEYVRYAMHAVLLEHGCTAVDTIVACGKDTAIPHHTGTGPLHADEPIIIDIFPVEEASGYYSDMTRTVVRGKPS
;
A
#
# COMPACT_ATOMS: atom_id res chain seq x y z
N ARG A 1 0.25 -6.82 -23.89
CA ARG A 1 -0.87 -7.57 -24.51
C ARG A 1 -2.22 -6.83 -24.39
N ALA A 2 -2.51 -6.11 -23.27
CA ALA A 2 -3.76 -5.36 -23.11
C ALA A 2 -3.88 -4.21 -24.14
N LEU A 3 -2.80 -3.48 -24.40
CA LEU A 3 -2.78 -2.41 -25.40
C LEU A 3 -2.96 -2.93 -26.84
N SER A 4 -2.58 -4.18 -27.13
CA SER A 4 -2.74 -4.77 -28.47
C SER A 4 -4.17 -5.23 -28.78
N SER A 5 -5.00 -5.43 -27.74
CA SER A 5 -6.41 -5.83 -27.90
C SER A 5 -7.39 -4.65 -27.81
N SER A 6 -6.93 -3.47 -27.36
CA SER A 6 -7.71 -2.23 -27.29
C SER A 6 -7.30 -1.24 -28.38
N ARG A 7 -8.19 -0.29 -28.72
CA ARG A 7 -7.84 0.84 -29.57
C ARG A 7 -6.88 1.85 -28.89
N ALA A 8 -6.63 1.69 -27.59
CA ALA A 8 -5.75 2.54 -26.82
C ALA A 8 -4.28 2.20 -27.09
N LYS A 9 -3.47 3.22 -27.35
CA LYS A 9 -2.03 3.08 -27.62
C LYS A 9 -1.15 3.34 -26.40
N THR A 10 -1.69 4.02 -25.36
CA THR A 10 -0.91 4.42 -24.18
C THR A 10 -1.71 4.17 -22.91
N PHE A 11 -1.12 3.43 -21.96
CA PHE A 11 -1.65 3.34 -20.61
C PHE A 11 -1.21 4.56 -19.82
N VAL A 12 -2.12 5.19 -19.07
CA VAL A 12 -1.87 6.39 -18.27
C VAL A 12 -2.39 6.16 -16.86
N MET A 13 -1.61 6.56 -15.88
CA MET A 13 -1.99 6.54 -14.47
C MET A 13 -1.64 7.86 -13.79
N TYR A 14 -2.47 8.30 -12.86
CA TYR A 14 -2.25 9.48 -12.03
C TYR A 14 -2.60 9.15 -10.58
N ALA A 15 -1.59 8.95 -9.76
CA ALA A 15 -1.72 8.61 -8.35
C ALA A 15 -0.41 8.92 -7.60
N SER A 16 -0.43 8.89 -6.27
CA SER A 16 0.78 8.81 -5.47
C SER A 16 1.29 7.37 -5.38
N SER A 17 2.46 7.16 -4.77
CA SER A 17 2.99 5.82 -4.51
C SER A 17 2.25 5.03 -3.42
N ARG A 18 1.24 5.63 -2.77
CA ARG A 18 0.31 4.90 -1.91
C ARG A 18 -0.60 3.96 -2.71
N ASP A 19 -0.80 4.28 -3.97
CA ASP A 19 -1.45 3.38 -4.91
C ASP A 19 -0.49 2.23 -5.27
N ALA A 20 -0.95 1.01 -5.07
CA ALA A 20 -0.13 -0.18 -5.23
C ALA A 20 0.24 -0.47 -6.71
N ASP A 21 -0.61 -0.09 -7.67
CA ASP A 21 -0.32 -0.23 -9.09
C ASP A 21 0.75 0.77 -9.53
N MET A 22 0.62 2.03 -9.06
CA MET A 22 1.63 3.07 -9.31
C MET A 22 3.00 2.65 -8.73
N ARG A 23 3.02 2.18 -7.49
CA ARG A 23 4.25 1.71 -6.85
C ARG A 23 4.87 0.52 -7.57
N TYR A 24 4.05 -0.45 -7.99
CA TYR A 24 4.50 -1.61 -8.76
C TYR A 24 5.16 -1.23 -10.09
N LEU A 25 4.52 -0.33 -10.84
CA LEU A 25 4.99 0.09 -12.16
C LEU A 25 6.26 0.93 -12.09
N THR A 26 6.35 1.81 -11.08
CA THR A 26 7.39 2.85 -11.04
C THR A 26 8.50 2.58 -10.04
N ARG A 27 8.25 1.77 -9.02
CA ARG A 27 9.14 1.55 -7.85
C ARG A 27 9.57 2.85 -7.17
N PHE A 28 8.99 3.97 -7.56
CA PHE A 28 9.27 5.29 -7.02
C PHE A 28 8.30 5.64 -5.91
N THR A 29 8.81 6.18 -4.79
CA THR A 29 8.01 6.48 -3.60
C THR A 29 7.90 7.98 -3.39
N THR A 30 6.69 8.52 -3.46
CA THR A 30 6.37 9.92 -3.10
C THR A 30 4.92 10.01 -2.64
N SER A 31 4.64 10.96 -1.72
CA SER A 31 3.29 11.23 -1.24
C SER A 31 2.44 12.00 -2.25
N ASP A 32 3.08 12.76 -3.13
CA ASP A 32 2.39 13.56 -4.13
C ASP A 32 1.98 12.73 -5.34
N PRO A 33 0.79 12.98 -5.92
CA PRO A 33 0.40 12.37 -7.18
C PRO A 33 1.32 12.80 -8.33
N PHE A 34 1.65 11.83 -9.17
CA PHE A 34 2.43 12.03 -10.39
C PHE A 34 1.84 11.22 -11.54
N VAL A 35 2.28 11.49 -12.76
CA VAL A 35 1.81 10.80 -13.95
C VAL A 35 2.76 9.65 -14.27
N TYR A 36 2.22 8.49 -14.59
CA TYR A 36 2.91 7.42 -15.30
C TYR A 36 2.23 7.20 -16.65
N PHE A 37 2.99 7.00 -17.70
CA PHE A 37 2.45 6.54 -18.98
C PHE A 37 3.38 5.54 -19.66
N ASN A 38 2.76 4.63 -20.45
CA ASN A 38 3.48 3.62 -21.21
C ASN A 38 2.72 3.31 -22.50
N ASN A 39 3.38 3.47 -23.64
CA ASN A 39 2.84 3.19 -24.97
C ASN A 39 3.03 1.74 -25.44
N GLY A 40 3.50 0.85 -24.56
CA GLY A 40 3.76 -0.55 -24.89
C GLY A 40 5.12 -0.85 -25.52
N ASN A 41 5.93 0.17 -25.82
CA ASN A 41 7.22 0.04 -26.51
C ASN A 41 8.43 0.10 -25.56
N GLY A 42 8.36 -0.59 -24.42
CA GLY A 42 9.48 -0.65 -23.48
C GLY A 42 9.17 -0.08 -22.10
N LYS A 43 10.11 0.69 -21.54
CA LYS A 43 9.98 1.28 -20.21
C LYS A 43 8.93 2.38 -20.20
N GLY A 44 8.12 2.42 -19.13
CA GLY A 44 7.22 3.54 -18.89
C GLY A 44 7.97 4.84 -18.62
N THR A 45 7.25 5.95 -18.67
CA THR A 45 7.76 7.28 -18.32
C THR A 45 6.95 7.84 -17.15
N ILE A 46 7.63 8.48 -16.19
CA ILE A 46 6.98 9.23 -15.12
C ILE A 46 7.18 10.73 -15.31
N ILE A 47 6.13 11.52 -15.03
CA ILE A 47 6.22 12.97 -15.00
C ILE A 47 6.11 13.40 -13.54
N VAL A 48 7.18 13.95 -13.00
CA VAL A 48 7.32 14.36 -11.60
C VAL A 48 7.61 15.86 -11.47
N SER A 49 7.56 16.38 -10.25
CA SER A 49 8.02 17.74 -9.98
C SER A 49 9.54 17.86 -10.20
N GLN A 50 10.00 19.10 -10.42
CA GLN A 50 11.44 19.36 -10.59
C GLN A 50 12.26 18.91 -9.37
N MET A 51 11.71 19.05 -8.16
CA MET A 51 12.37 18.66 -6.91
C MET A 51 12.58 17.15 -6.80
N GLU A 52 11.68 16.35 -7.37
CA GLU A 52 11.72 14.87 -7.32
C GLU A 52 12.55 14.25 -8.45
N ALA A 53 12.88 15.01 -9.50
CA ALA A 53 13.46 14.47 -10.73
C ALA A 53 14.77 13.70 -10.52
N LEU A 54 15.69 14.23 -9.69
CA LEU A 54 16.95 13.58 -9.41
C LEU A 54 16.78 12.27 -8.63
N ARG A 55 15.91 12.27 -7.62
CA ARG A 55 15.61 11.08 -6.83
C ARG A 55 14.90 10.03 -7.68
N ALA A 56 13.90 10.46 -8.45
CA ALA A 56 13.16 9.59 -9.36
C ALA A 56 14.08 8.92 -10.41
N SER A 57 15.06 9.63 -10.96
CA SER A 57 16.00 9.07 -11.94
C SER A 57 16.93 7.99 -11.37
N ARG A 58 17.14 8.00 -10.06
CA ARG A 58 17.96 6.99 -9.35
C ARG A 58 17.16 5.78 -8.88
N GLU A 59 15.91 6.00 -8.48
CA GLU A 59 15.07 4.99 -7.84
C GLU A 59 14.13 4.26 -8.82
N SER A 60 13.61 4.99 -9.84
CA SER A 60 12.64 4.41 -10.77
C SER A 60 13.30 3.70 -11.94
N PRO A 61 12.79 2.53 -12.37
CA PRO A 61 13.17 1.91 -13.63
C PRO A 61 12.60 2.64 -14.86
N SER A 62 11.63 3.56 -14.65
CA SER A 62 10.98 4.34 -15.72
C SER A 62 11.87 5.47 -16.20
N ALA A 63 11.65 5.93 -17.43
CA ALA A 63 12.19 7.22 -17.85
C ALA A 63 11.58 8.35 -17.02
N VAL A 64 12.34 9.39 -16.73
CA VAL A 64 11.91 10.51 -15.91
C VAL A 64 11.80 11.76 -16.74
N MET A 65 10.68 12.43 -16.64
CA MET A 65 10.38 13.73 -17.22
C MET A 65 9.90 14.68 -16.12
N THR A 66 10.35 15.92 -16.14
CA THR A 66 9.80 16.94 -15.23
C THR A 66 8.51 17.54 -15.81
N ARG A 67 7.68 18.12 -14.96
CA ARG A 67 6.49 18.89 -15.40
C ARG A 67 6.86 20.01 -16.36
N THR A 68 8.05 20.60 -16.19
CA THR A 68 8.59 21.64 -17.09
C THR A 68 8.89 21.06 -18.46
N GLN A 69 9.59 19.93 -18.54
CA GLN A 69 9.87 19.23 -19.80
C GLN A 69 8.60 18.74 -20.50
N ALA A 70 7.57 18.39 -19.73
CA ALA A 70 6.26 18.03 -20.24
C ALA A 70 5.40 19.24 -20.71
N GLY A 71 5.94 20.46 -20.63
CA GLY A 71 5.31 21.70 -21.11
C GLY A 71 4.27 22.32 -20.19
N LEU A 72 4.15 21.85 -18.93
CA LEU A 72 3.13 22.37 -18.01
C LEU A 72 3.20 23.90 -17.77
N PRO A 73 4.39 24.54 -17.61
CA PRO A 73 4.46 25.99 -17.42
C PRO A 73 3.89 26.79 -18.61
N ASP A 74 4.09 26.33 -19.84
CA ASP A 74 3.55 27.00 -21.03
C ASP A 74 2.03 26.79 -21.14
N ILE A 75 1.54 25.62 -20.80
CA ILE A 75 0.09 25.34 -20.74
C ILE A 75 -0.59 26.28 -19.74
N LEU A 76 0.01 26.49 -18.56
CA LEU A 76 -0.53 27.35 -17.51
C LEU A 76 -0.59 28.84 -17.86
N LYS A 77 0.11 29.28 -18.91
CA LYS A 77 -0.02 30.65 -19.44
C LYS A 77 -1.43 30.89 -20.03
N SER A 78 -2.02 29.88 -20.67
CA SER A 78 -3.31 29.94 -21.34
C SER A 78 -4.43 29.22 -20.57
N GLU A 79 -4.15 28.16 -19.83
CA GLU A 79 -5.13 27.39 -19.04
C GLU A 79 -4.91 27.64 -17.55
N LYS A 80 -5.87 28.34 -16.92
CA LYS A 80 -5.78 28.69 -15.50
C LYS A 80 -6.31 27.63 -14.55
N ASN A 81 -7.06 26.67 -15.05
CA ASN A 81 -7.53 25.54 -14.26
C ASN A 81 -6.42 24.49 -14.16
N PRO A 82 -5.88 24.20 -12.96
CA PRO A 82 -4.76 23.25 -12.81
C PRO A 82 -5.09 21.83 -13.26
N LEU A 83 -6.36 21.41 -13.11
CA LEU A 83 -6.81 20.08 -13.52
C LEU A 83 -6.81 19.96 -15.05
N ARG A 84 -7.36 20.95 -15.77
CA ARG A 84 -7.36 21.00 -17.24
C ARG A 84 -5.94 21.15 -17.78
N ALA A 85 -5.10 21.96 -17.14
CA ALA A 85 -3.68 22.05 -17.51
C ALA A 85 -2.95 20.71 -17.38
N THR A 86 -3.22 19.97 -16.32
CA THR A 86 -2.67 18.61 -16.12
C THR A 86 -3.20 17.65 -17.20
N ALA A 87 -4.50 17.68 -17.49
CA ALA A 87 -5.09 16.84 -18.54
C ALA A 87 -4.47 17.15 -19.92
N ARG A 88 -4.32 18.43 -20.27
CA ARG A 88 -3.69 18.86 -21.53
C ARG A 88 -2.22 18.43 -21.61
N MET A 89 -1.47 18.52 -20.51
CA MET A 89 -0.11 18.02 -20.43
C MET A 89 -0.06 16.50 -20.68
N ILE A 90 -0.92 15.73 -20.01
CA ILE A 90 -0.99 14.29 -20.19
C ILE A 90 -1.32 13.93 -21.66
N ALA A 91 -2.34 14.55 -22.23
CA ALA A 91 -2.75 14.29 -23.62
C ALA A 91 -1.62 14.59 -24.62
N GLY A 92 -0.86 15.67 -24.39
CA GLY A 92 0.30 16.02 -25.21
C GLY A 92 1.41 14.97 -25.21
N GLN A 93 1.56 14.22 -24.12
CA GLN A 93 2.57 13.16 -23.99
C GLN A 93 2.02 11.78 -24.39
N ALA A 94 0.76 11.49 -24.05
CA ALA A 94 0.17 10.16 -24.20
C ALA A 94 -0.52 9.93 -25.55
N GLY A 95 -0.86 10.99 -26.28
CA GLY A 95 -1.48 10.93 -27.60
C GLY A 95 -3.01 10.87 -27.58
N LYS A 96 -3.61 10.49 -28.72
CA LYS A 96 -5.06 10.67 -28.99
C LYS A 96 -5.97 9.63 -28.32
N THR A 97 -5.45 8.50 -27.87
CA THR A 97 -6.26 7.46 -27.22
C THR A 97 -5.47 6.88 -26.06
N VAL A 98 -6.01 7.02 -24.86
CA VAL A 98 -5.38 6.59 -23.60
C VAL A 98 -6.24 5.56 -22.90
N MET A 99 -5.60 4.65 -22.19
CA MET A 99 -6.23 3.67 -21.30
C MET A 99 -5.87 4.03 -19.87
N VAL A 100 -6.87 4.14 -18.99
CA VAL A 100 -6.70 4.51 -17.58
C VAL A 100 -7.24 3.43 -16.65
N PRO A 101 -6.69 3.25 -15.43
CA PRO A 101 -7.25 2.28 -14.50
C PRO A 101 -8.66 2.68 -14.02
N PRO A 102 -9.47 1.74 -13.51
CA PRO A 102 -10.86 2.03 -13.07
C PRO A 102 -10.94 3.07 -11.96
N HIS A 103 -9.90 3.18 -11.14
CA HIS A 103 -9.78 4.14 -10.03
C HIS A 103 -9.10 5.46 -10.42
N PHE A 104 -8.94 5.72 -11.72
CA PHE A 104 -8.42 7.00 -12.21
C PHE A 104 -9.33 8.14 -11.75
N PRO A 105 -8.80 9.30 -11.29
CA PRO A 105 -9.62 10.39 -10.80
C PRO A 105 -10.64 10.86 -11.85
N VAL A 106 -11.93 10.72 -11.55
CA VAL A 106 -13.02 10.99 -12.52
C VAL A 106 -12.99 12.42 -13.06
N ALA A 107 -12.65 13.40 -12.24
CA ALA A 107 -12.53 14.80 -12.67
C ALA A 107 -11.40 14.97 -13.69
N LEU A 108 -10.26 14.29 -13.49
CA LEU A 108 -9.15 14.33 -14.44
C LEU A 108 -9.47 13.55 -15.73
N ALA A 109 -10.20 12.42 -15.63
CA ALA A 109 -10.64 11.66 -16.79
C ALA A 109 -11.54 12.52 -17.69
N ARG A 110 -12.53 13.21 -17.14
CA ARG A 110 -13.41 14.12 -17.89
C ARG A 110 -12.66 15.30 -18.52
N ALA A 111 -11.71 15.88 -17.80
CA ALA A 111 -10.87 16.93 -18.38
C ALA A 111 -9.96 16.37 -19.51
N LEU A 112 -9.54 15.10 -19.40
CA LEU A 112 -8.71 14.45 -20.40
C LEU A 112 -9.51 14.12 -21.67
N GLU A 113 -10.81 13.81 -21.56
CA GLU A 113 -11.74 13.55 -22.67
C GLU A 113 -11.91 14.77 -23.60
N GLU A 114 -11.60 15.98 -23.12
CA GLU A 114 -11.57 17.19 -23.97
C GLU A 114 -10.41 17.14 -25.00
N TYR A 115 -9.37 16.36 -24.78
CA TYR A 115 -8.16 16.32 -25.60
C TYR A 115 -7.90 14.97 -26.27
N CYS A 116 -8.38 13.86 -25.69
CA CYS A 116 -8.16 12.52 -26.22
C CYS A 116 -9.31 11.57 -25.84
N MET A 117 -9.38 10.43 -26.53
CA MET A 117 -10.30 9.36 -26.17
C MET A 117 -9.77 8.65 -24.91
N VAL A 118 -10.62 8.50 -23.88
CA VAL A 118 -10.31 7.78 -22.66
C VAL A 118 -11.01 6.42 -22.67
N VAL A 119 -10.27 5.35 -22.44
CA VAL A 119 -10.76 3.97 -22.31
C VAL A 119 -10.39 3.45 -20.93
N VAL A 120 -11.32 2.79 -20.25
CA VAL A 120 -11.07 2.21 -18.94
C VAL A 120 -10.40 0.83 -19.10
N ASP A 121 -9.31 0.61 -18.38
CA ASP A 121 -8.65 -0.69 -18.25
C ASP A 121 -9.44 -1.63 -17.33
N HIS A 122 -9.40 -2.92 -17.63
CA HIS A 122 -10.09 -3.95 -16.86
C HIS A 122 -9.14 -4.78 -15.95
N GLY A 123 -8.13 -4.13 -15.37
CA GLY A 123 -7.28 -4.78 -14.38
C GLY A 123 -5.98 -5.37 -14.91
N THR A 124 -5.41 -4.77 -15.95
CA THR A 124 -4.13 -5.22 -16.53
C THR A 124 -3.01 -5.22 -15.48
N VAL A 125 -2.85 -4.13 -14.73
CA VAL A 125 -1.78 -4.02 -13.73
C VAL A 125 -2.03 -4.96 -12.54
N GLN A 126 -3.28 -5.09 -12.09
CA GLN A 126 -3.66 -6.05 -11.05
C GLN A 126 -3.32 -7.49 -11.48
N THR A 127 -3.59 -7.86 -12.74
CA THR A 127 -3.22 -9.17 -13.28
C THR A 127 -1.70 -9.37 -13.31
N MET A 128 -0.93 -8.35 -13.64
CA MET A 128 0.53 -8.39 -13.59
C MET A 128 1.02 -8.60 -12.14
N ARG A 129 0.47 -7.84 -11.19
CA ARG A 129 0.79 -7.94 -9.74
C ARG A 129 0.38 -9.29 -9.14
N ALA A 130 -0.66 -9.94 -9.66
CA ALA A 130 -1.09 -11.25 -9.18
C ALA A 130 0.01 -12.32 -9.37
N LYS A 131 0.81 -12.22 -10.41
CA LYS A 131 1.94 -13.13 -10.69
C LYS A 131 3.23 -12.53 -10.13
N LYS A 132 3.74 -13.12 -9.03
CA LYS A 132 4.95 -12.65 -8.36
C LYS A 132 6.20 -13.23 -9.01
N SER A 133 7.19 -12.39 -9.22
CA SER A 133 8.55 -12.78 -9.58
C SER A 133 9.28 -13.43 -8.39
N ARG A 134 10.42 -14.07 -8.64
CA ARG A 134 11.27 -14.62 -7.57
C ARG A 134 11.72 -13.55 -6.56
N ALA A 135 12.09 -12.36 -7.03
CA ALA A 135 12.50 -11.25 -6.18
C ALA A 135 11.34 -10.77 -5.27
N GLU A 136 10.12 -10.66 -5.81
CA GLU A 136 8.94 -10.30 -5.04
C GLU A 136 8.61 -11.36 -3.98
N ILE A 137 8.69 -12.65 -4.33
CA ILE A 137 8.50 -13.76 -3.38
C ILE A 137 9.53 -13.68 -2.25
N THR A 138 10.79 -13.38 -2.55
CA THR A 138 11.84 -13.21 -1.54
C THR A 138 11.52 -12.05 -0.59
N THR A 139 11.06 -10.92 -1.13
CA THR A 139 10.62 -9.77 -0.33
C THR A 139 9.42 -10.14 0.56
N MET A 140 8.41 -10.78 0.01
CA MET A 140 7.23 -11.23 0.78
C MET A 140 7.60 -12.19 1.91
N LYS A 141 8.51 -13.14 1.66
CA LYS A 141 9.02 -14.07 2.70
C LYS A 141 9.75 -13.31 3.82
N ARG A 142 10.52 -12.28 3.49
CA ARG A 142 11.19 -11.43 4.48
C ARG A 142 10.18 -10.71 5.36
N VAL A 143 9.18 -10.04 4.78
CA VAL A 143 8.13 -9.35 5.53
C VAL A 143 7.32 -10.32 6.38
N GLN A 144 7.03 -11.52 5.86
CA GLN A 144 6.39 -12.59 6.63
C GLN A 144 7.23 -13.01 7.84
N GLY A 145 8.56 -13.04 7.72
CA GLY A 145 9.47 -13.32 8.85
C GLY A 145 9.36 -12.26 9.96
N PHE A 146 9.26 -10.98 9.61
CA PHE A 146 9.05 -9.89 10.57
C PHE A 146 7.68 -9.98 11.27
N THR A 147 6.66 -10.37 10.51
CA THR A 147 5.32 -10.61 11.06
C THR A 147 5.32 -11.79 12.03
N GLN A 148 6.05 -12.87 11.71
CA GLN A 148 6.22 -14.01 12.62
C GLN A 148 6.91 -13.60 13.92
N ALA A 149 7.96 -12.77 13.85
CA ALA A 149 8.66 -12.27 15.05
C ALA A 149 7.72 -11.43 15.94
N ALA A 150 6.91 -10.54 15.34
CA ALA A 150 5.92 -9.76 16.09
C ALA A 150 4.83 -10.64 16.72
N MET A 151 4.34 -11.66 16.00
CA MET A 151 3.39 -12.63 16.53
C MET A 151 3.99 -13.45 17.66
N GLU A 152 5.22 -13.90 17.53
CA GLU A 152 5.94 -14.65 18.59
C GLU A 152 6.13 -13.80 19.86
N GLN A 153 6.39 -12.50 19.71
CA GLN A 153 6.43 -11.56 20.82
C GLN A 153 5.10 -11.53 21.57
N ALA A 154 3.98 -11.41 20.87
CA ALA A 154 2.64 -11.41 21.47
C ALA A 154 2.35 -12.72 22.21
N VAL A 155 2.58 -13.86 21.56
CA VAL A 155 2.37 -15.19 22.16
C VAL A 155 3.27 -15.39 23.38
N THR A 156 4.51 -14.89 23.34
CA THR A 156 5.46 -14.98 24.44
C THR A 156 5.00 -14.14 25.64
N LEU A 157 4.47 -12.94 25.43
CA LEU A 157 3.91 -12.12 26.52
C LEU A 157 2.74 -12.83 27.20
N ILE A 158 1.82 -13.38 26.42
CA ILE A 158 0.67 -14.14 26.93
C ILE A 158 1.14 -15.38 27.69
N ARG A 159 2.08 -16.15 27.14
CA ARG A 159 2.63 -17.37 27.76
C ARG A 159 3.36 -17.07 29.09
N LYS A 160 4.12 -15.97 29.18
CA LYS A 160 4.85 -15.55 30.38
C LYS A 160 3.98 -14.86 31.43
N SER A 161 2.71 -14.56 31.11
CA SER A 161 1.80 -13.93 32.06
C SER A 161 1.41 -14.90 33.19
N THR A 162 1.11 -14.35 34.36
CA THR A 162 0.51 -15.06 35.50
C THR A 162 -0.97 -14.71 35.59
N VAL A 163 -1.80 -15.65 36.05
CA VAL A 163 -3.23 -15.43 36.23
C VAL A 163 -3.53 -14.96 37.66
N LYS A 164 -4.22 -13.82 37.82
CA LYS A 164 -4.74 -13.33 39.08
C LYS A 164 -6.18 -12.91 38.91
N LYS A 165 -7.09 -13.56 39.65
CA LYS A 165 -8.55 -13.30 39.55
C LYS A 165 -9.10 -13.32 38.12
N GLY A 166 -8.67 -14.31 37.33
CA GLY A 166 -9.10 -14.46 35.93
C GLY A 166 -8.44 -13.51 34.93
N ILE A 167 -7.60 -12.57 35.36
CA ILE A 167 -6.91 -11.59 34.50
C ILE A 167 -5.45 -11.99 34.32
N LEU A 168 -4.91 -11.84 33.11
CA LEU A 168 -3.50 -12.03 32.80
C LEU A 168 -2.68 -10.85 33.32
N HIS A 169 -1.58 -11.15 34.00
CA HIS A 169 -0.66 -10.14 34.55
C HIS A 169 0.77 -10.39 34.06
N LEU A 170 1.46 -9.33 33.67
CA LEU A 170 2.87 -9.34 33.32
C LEU A 170 3.62 -8.38 34.25
N LYS A 171 4.67 -8.88 34.95
CA LYS A 171 5.44 -8.08 35.91
C LYS A 171 4.54 -7.35 36.95
N GLY A 172 3.50 -8.03 37.43
CA GLY A 172 2.57 -7.51 38.44
C GLY A 172 1.49 -6.55 37.94
N LYS A 173 1.50 -6.16 36.68
CA LYS A 173 0.47 -5.30 36.06
C LYS A 173 -0.46 -6.13 35.16
N PRO A 174 -1.73 -5.75 34.98
CA PRO A 174 -2.61 -6.38 33.99
C PRO A 174 -1.98 -6.33 32.60
N LEU A 175 -1.98 -7.46 31.90
CA LEU A 175 -1.61 -7.52 30.50
C LEU A 175 -2.83 -7.13 29.66
N THR A 176 -2.71 -6.07 28.87
CA THR A 176 -3.82 -5.51 28.08
C THR A 176 -3.62 -5.70 26.58
N SER A 177 -4.71 -5.64 25.84
CA SER A 177 -4.73 -5.63 24.37
C SER A 177 -3.78 -4.57 23.80
N GLU A 178 -3.82 -3.37 24.36
CA GLU A 178 -2.99 -2.22 23.94
C GLU A 178 -1.50 -2.50 24.14
N TYR A 179 -1.13 -3.09 25.28
CA TYR A 179 0.28 -3.39 25.56
C TYR A 179 0.82 -4.47 24.61
N VAL A 180 0.02 -5.49 24.31
CA VAL A 180 0.43 -6.53 23.35
C VAL A 180 0.60 -5.92 21.95
N ARG A 181 -0.34 -5.10 21.48
CA ARG A 181 -0.19 -4.37 20.21
C ARG A 181 1.05 -3.50 20.17
N TYR A 182 1.28 -2.70 21.22
CA TYR A 182 2.49 -1.89 21.34
C TYR A 182 3.77 -2.73 21.18
N ALA A 183 3.85 -3.84 21.90
CA ALA A 183 5.02 -4.71 21.84
C ALA A 183 5.24 -5.34 20.45
N MET A 184 4.17 -5.71 19.76
CA MET A 184 4.22 -6.19 18.37
C MET A 184 4.69 -5.11 17.41
N HIS A 185 4.13 -3.90 17.53
CA HIS A 185 4.50 -2.77 16.68
C HIS A 185 5.95 -2.32 16.90
N ALA A 186 6.46 -2.40 18.13
CA ALA A 186 7.87 -2.13 18.42
C ALA A 186 8.81 -3.07 17.64
N VAL A 187 8.51 -4.38 17.64
CA VAL A 187 9.26 -5.36 16.83
C VAL A 187 9.20 -5.04 15.34
N LEU A 188 8.03 -4.69 14.83
CA LEU A 188 7.86 -4.35 13.41
C LEU A 188 8.65 -3.10 13.02
N LEU A 189 8.62 -2.07 13.89
CA LEU A 189 9.32 -0.81 13.64
C LEU A 189 10.84 -1.00 13.55
N GLU A 190 11.42 -1.88 14.37
CA GLU A 190 12.85 -2.25 14.29
C GLU A 190 13.24 -2.82 12.92
N HIS A 191 12.27 -3.35 12.18
CA HIS A 191 12.45 -3.91 10.84
C HIS A 191 11.94 -3.00 9.70
N GLY A 192 11.62 -1.74 10.00
CA GLY A 192 11.09 -0.78 9.01
C GLY A 192 9.70 -1.15 8.50
N CYS A 193 8.92 -1.86 9.33
CA CYS A 193 7.53 -2.20 9.05
C CYS A 193 6.58 -1.39 9.92
N THR A 194 5.44 -1.04 9.36
CA THR A 194 4.32 -0.42 10.09
C THR A 194 3.08 -1.30 9.99
N ALA A 195 2.26 -1.28 11.03
CA ALA A 195 0.96 -1.94 11.05
C ALA A 195 -0.10 -0.98 11.58
N VAL A 196 -1.29 -1.07 10.99
CA VAL A 196 -2.49 -0.36 11.44
C VAL A 196 -3.57 -1.38 11.74
N ASP A 197 -4.55 -1.01 12.55
CA ASP A 197 -5.73 -1.82 12.86
C ASP A 197 -5.43 -3.25 13.39
N THR A 198 -4.24 -3.45 13.97
CA THR A 198 -3.85 -4.73 14.59
C THR A 198 -4.86 -5.13 15.67
N ILE A 199 -5.37 -6.35 15.57
CA ILE A 199 -6.34 -6.90 16.49
C ILE A 199 -5.64 -7.71 17.59
N VAL A 200 -5.99 -7.44 18.85
CA VAL A 200 -5.73 -8.30 20.01
C VAL A 200 -7.02 -8.33 20.82
N ALA A 201 -7.97 -9.10 20.36
CA ALA A 201 -9.31 -9.21 20.98
C ALA A 201 -9.38 -10.40 21.92
N CYS A 202 -10.07 -10.27 23.06
CA CYS A 202 -10.20 -11.31 24.09
C CYS A 202 -11.67 -11.60 24.41
N GLY A 203 -11.99 -12.87 24.65
CA GLY A 203 -13.32 -13.32 25.04
C GLY A 203 -14.40 -12.97 24.04
N LYS A 204 -15.50 -12.37 24.49
CA LYS A 204 -16.65 -12.01 23.64
C LYS A 204 -16.29 -11.05 22.50
N ASP A 205 -15.28 -10.23 22.66
CA ASP A 205 -14.85 -9.27 21.63
C ASP A 205 -14.27 -9.99 20.39
N THR A 206 -13.84 -11.25 20.52
CA THR A 206 -13.38 -12.07 19.39
C THR A 206 -14.49 -12.39 18.38
N ALA A 207 -15.75 -12.27 18.76
CA ALA A 207 -16.88 -12.49 17.89
C ALA A 207 -17.25 -11.25 17.04
N ILE A 208 -16.59 -10.10 17.29
CA ILE A 208 -16.87 -8.84 16.59
C ILE A 208 -15.78 -8.61 15.54
N PRO A 209 -16.07 -8.77 14.24
CA PRO A 209 -15.10 -8.53 13.18
C PRO A 209 -14.48 -7.12 13.29
N HIS A 210 -13.14 -7.05 13.09
CA HIS A 210 -12.35 -5.82 13.13
C HIS A 210 -12.33 -5.08 14.49
N HIS A 211 -12.83 -5.69 15.57
CA HIS A 211 -12.69 -5.13 16.90
C HIS A 211 -11.23 -5.29 17.37
N THR A 212 -10.52 -4.19 17.54
CA THR A 212 -9.07 -4.21 17.84
C THR A 212 -8.74 -4.75 19.23
N GLY A 213 -9.74 -4.93 20.09
CA GLY A 213 -9.58 -5.33 21.49
C GLY A 213 -9.19 -4.16 22.40
N THR A 214 -9.65 -4.18 23.63
CA THR A 214 -9.36 -3.16 24.65
C THR A 214 -9.26 -3.77 26.04
N GLY A 215 -8.44 -3.18 26.91
CA GLY A 215 -8.36 -3.54 28.30
C GLY A 215 -7.66 -4.87 28.61
N PRO A 216 -7.87 -5.42 29.81
CA PRO A 216 -7.19 -6.62 30.28
C PRO A 216 -7.54 -7.87 29.50
N LEU A 217 -6.53 -8.72 29.25
CA LEU A 217 -6.73 -10.06 28.71
C LEU A 217 -7.10 -11.04 29.81
N HIS A 218 -8.01 -11.97 29.53
CA HIS A 218 -8.55 -12.93 30.46
C HIS A 218 -7.98 -14.33 30.26
N ALA A 219 -7.86 -15.08 31.36
CA ALA A 219 -7.53 -16.50 31.32
C ALA A 219 -8.74 -17.32 30.87
N ASP A 220 -8.47 -18.50 30.30
CA ASP A 220 -9.46 -19.48 29.84
C ASP A 220 -10.35 -18.99 28.67
N GLU A 221 -10.14 -17.77 28.20
CA GLU A 221 -10.84 -17.18 27.06
C GLU A 221 -9.97 -17.14 25.80
N PRO A 222 -10.56 -17.20 24.59
CA PRO A 222 -9.83 -17.04 23.36
C PRO A 222 -9.27 -15.62 23.24
N ILE A 223 -8.04 -15.52 22.73
CA ILE A 223 -7.41 -14.26 22.35
C ILE A 223 -7.05 -14.36 20.88
N ILE A 224 -7.74 -13.58 20.03
CA ILE A 224 -7.43 -13.46 18.61
C ILE A 224 -6.39 -12.37 18.44
N ILE A 225 -5.30 -12.72 17.76
CA ILE A 225 -4.23 -11.81 17.37
C ILE A 225 -4.19 -11.81 15.86
N ASP A 226 -4.44 -10.65 15.24
CA ASP A 226 -4.44 -10.48 13.79
C ASP A 226 -3.59 -9.26 13.41
N ILE A 227 -2.60 -9.46 12.53
CA ILE A 227 -1.62 -8.45 12.19
C ILE A 227 -1.22 -8.52 10.71
N PHE A 228 -1.29 -7.37 10.02
CA PHE A 228 -1.01 -7.24 8.59
C PHE A 228 -0.09 -6.05 8.30
N PRO A 229 1.21 -6.15 8.67
CA PRO A 229 2.15 -5.06 8.48
C PRO A 229 2.56 -4.87 7.02
N VAL A 230 3.02 -3.65 6.72
CA VAL A 230 3.68 -3.30 5.47
C VAL A 230 5.13 -2.92 5.72
N GLU A 231 6.05 -3.43 4.92
CA GLU A 231 7.43 -2.95 4.88
C GLU A 231 7.49 -1.65 4.07
N GLU A 232 7.91 -0.55 4.68
CA GLU A 232 7.90 0.78 4.05
C GLU A 232 8.76 0.85 2.80
N ALA A 233 9.94 0.25 2.84
CA ALA A 233 10.89 0.27 1.72
C ALA A 233 10.34 -0.42 0.47
N SER A 234 9.69 -1.59 0.61
CA SER A 234 9.20 -2.36 -0.53
C SER A 234 7.71 -2.15 -0.84
N GLY A 235 6.90 -1.78 0.18
CA GLY A 235 5.45 -1.71 0.10
C GLY A 235 4.75 -3.06 0.07
N TYR A 236 5.45 -4.15 0.35
CA TYR A 236 4.84 -5.46 0.47
C TYR A 236 4.22 -5.66 1.84
N TYR A 237 3.02 -6.22 1.83
CA TYR A 237 2.29 -6.62 3.01
C TYR A 237 2.55 -8.08 3.34
N SER A 238 2.38 -8.41 4.60
CA SER A 238 2.18 -9.74 5.12
C SER A 238 0.92 -9.76 5.98
N ASP A 239 0.41 -10.95 6.27
CA ASP A 239 -0.81 -11.14 7.04
C ASP A 239 -0.69 -12.42 7.87
N MET A 240 -1.08 -12.34 9.15
CA MET A 240 -1.05 -13.48 10.06
C MET A 240 -2.07 -13.34 11.18
N THR A 241 -2.93 -14.34 11.31
CA THR A 241 -3.87 -14.47 12.43
C THR A 241 -3.55 -15.70 13.27
N ARG A 242 -3.65 -15.57 14.61
CA ARG A 242 -3.57 -16.68 15.57
C ARG A 242 -4.61 -16.52 16.66
N THR A 243 -5.20 -17.62 17.07
CA THR A 243 -6.01 -17.70 18.29
C THR A 243 -5.24 -18.45 19.36
N VAL A 244 -5.10 -17.86 20.53
CA VAL A 244 -4.40 -18.44 21.67
C VAL A 244 -5.25 -18.36 22.92
N VAL A 245 -5.03 -19.28 23.86
CA VAL A 245 -5.67 -19.29 25.18
C VAL A 245 -4.58 -19.42 26.24
N ARG A 246 -4.69 -18.66 27.32
CA ARG A 246 -3.85 -18.82 28.51
C ARG A 246 -4.67 -19.50 29.60
N GLY A 247 -4.48 -20.82 29.78
CA GLY A 247 -5.26 -21.64 30.67
C GLY A 247 -5.93 -22.80 29.95
N LYS A 248 -7.17 -23.14 30.31
CA LYS A 248 -7.95 -24.19 29.70
C LYS A 248 -8.88 -23.59 28.64
N PRO A 249 -8.82 -24.01 27.37
CA PRO A 249 -9.81 -23.58 26.40
C PRO A 249 -11.20 -24.08 26.79
N SER A 250 -12.20 -23.24 26.63
CA SER A 250 -13.63 -23.58 26.86
C SER A 250 -14.17 -24.44 25.73
#